data_922a98726f05189b1d010d421fa71c38
#
_entry.id   922a98726f05189b1d010d421fa71c38
#
_cell.length_a   1.000
_cell.length_b   1.000
_cell.length_c   1.000
_cell.angle_alpha   90.00
_cell.angle_beta   90.00
_cell.angle_gamma   90.00
#
_symmetry.space_group_name_H-M   'P 1'
#
loop_
_entity.id
_entity.type
_entity.pdbx_description
1 polymer ?
#
loop_
_entity_poly.entity_id
_entity_poly.type
_entity_poly.pdbx_seq_one_letter_code
_entity_poly.pdbx_strand_id
1 'polypeptide(L)'
;AGEWSLYAKKIKKVSTLKELEKIEQELFGRKNGAMTIAMKKLKDLSPDLRKQKAQELNKIKQELIEQLEQLKNELETPSGAILAKSDSIDVTLDLPQKERGHLHLIPEFIRHVEEVFGRMGFDVARGPEIEDEKMNFDLLNFPKEHAARDAQDIFYINRKAPADNKFLLRAHTSPVQIRYMKTHKPPFRAIFPGKVYRKDADATHSPMFHQFEGLMIGKDITLANMKAVMIETMKELISQDAEFRFRTGYFPFVEPGLEVDVKWEGEKKTKEGTWLEIVGCGMVHPNVLKNCNIDPDKWQGFAFGFGADRMVMIKHQIPSIKELFPGDVRFLRQF
;
A
#
# COMPACT_ATOMS: atom_id res chain seq x y z
N ALA A 1 17.14 -50.41 55.00
CA ALA A 1 15.96 -50.19 54.10
C ALA A 1 15.22 -48.90 54.38
N GLY A 2 15.28 -48.25 55.57
CA GLY A 2 14.50 -47.05 55.90
C GLY A 2 15.01 -45.75 55.32
N GLU A 3 16.31 -45.54 55.26
CA GLU A 3 16.91 -44.24 54.88
C GLU A 3 16.76 -43.91 53.38
N TRP A 4 16.97 -44.84 52.51
CA TRP A 4 16.84 -44.67 51.04
C TRP A 4 15.40 -44.52 50.59
N SER A 5 14.47 -45.18 51.28
CA SER A 5 13.02 -44.98 51.05
C SER A 5 12.55 -43.55 51.36
N LEU A 6 13.20 -42.85 52.31
CA LEU A 6 12.95 -41.48 52.65
C LEU A 6 13.38 -40.52 51.51
N TYR A 7 14.54 -40.82 50.90
CA TYR A 7 15.00 -40.02 49.72
C TYR A 7 14.11 -40.24 48.49
N ALA A 8 13.68 -41.46 48.21
CA ALA A 8 12.73 -41.74 47.15
C ALA A 8 11.40 -40.98 47.32
N LYS A 9 10.92 -40.85 48.60
CA LYS A 9 9.73 -40.03 48.91
C LYS A 9 9.99 -38.53 48.79
N LYS A 10 11.20 -38.07 49.12
CA LYS A 10 11.59 -36.66 48.97
C LYS A 10 11.64 -36.28 47.47
N ILE A 11 12.25 -37.12 46.63
CA ILE A 11 12.32 -36.88 45.17
C ILE A 11 10.94 -36.70 44.57
N LYS A 12 9.97 -37.56 44.93
CA LYS A 12 8.58 -37.45 44.43
C LYS A 12 7.82 -36.20 44.84
N LYS A 13 8.30 -35.45 45.82
CA LYS A 13 7.66 -34.20 46.31
C LYS A 13 8.29 -32.93 45.75
N VAL A 14 9.36 -33.06 44.97
CA VAL A 14 10.07 -31.93 44.39
C VAL A 14 9.24 -31.29 43.26
N SER A 15 9.15 -29.98 43.30
CA SER A 15 8.41 -29.20 42.26
C SER A 15 9.29 -28.23 41.48
N THR A 16 10.58 -28.07 41.85
CA THR A 16 11.47 -27.13 41.17
C THR A 16 12.87 -27.74 40.94
N LEU A 17 13.52 -27.32 39.86
CA LEU A 17 14.90 -27.76 39.53
C LEU A 17 15.90 -27.48 40.66
N LYS A 18 15.78 -26.34 41.36
CA LYS A 18 16.67 -25.97 42.49
C LYS A 18 16.54 -26.95 43.67
N GLU A 19 15.33 -27.38 43.96
CA GLU A 19 15.09 -28.40 45.00
C GLU A 19 15.64 -29.74 44.58
N LEU A 20 15.54 -30.09 43.29
CA LEU A 20 16.09 -31.34 42.74
C LEU A 20 17.63 -31.38 42.87
N GLU A 21 18.32 -30.32 42.48
CA GLU A 21 19.75 -30.15 42.60
C GLU A 21 20.22 -30.26 44.06
N LYS A 22 19.46 -29.73 45.00
CA LYS A 22 19.78 -29.84 46.44
C LYS A 22 19.70 -31.27 46.94
N ILE A 23 18.66 -32.01 46.54
CA ILE A 23 18.52 -33.44 46.90
C ILE A 23 19.62 -34.29 46.25
N GLU A 24 19.97 -34.00 45.00
CA GLU A 24 21.08 -34.65 44.30
C GLU A 24 22.42 -34.44 45.04
N GLN A 25 22.69 -33.25 45.51
CA GLN A 25 23.88 -32.95 46.33
C GLN A 25 23.83 -33.63 47.68
N GLU A 26 22.69 -33.71 48.36
CA GLU A 26 22.53 -34.45 49.63
C GLU A 26 22.77 -35.95 49.45
N LEU A 27 22.40 -36.52 48.31
CA LEU A 27 22.56 -37.95 48.00
C LEU A 27 23.96 -38.28 47.48
N PHE A 28 24.46 -37.56 46.49
CA PHE A 28 25.66 -37.92 45.72
C PHE A 28 26.81 -36.92 45.84
N GLY A 29 26.71 -35.92 46.72
CA GLY A 29 27.78 -34.96 46.95
C GLY A 29 29.11 -35.62 47.27
N ARG A 30 30.21 -35.13 46.66
CA ARG A 30 31.54 -35.76 46.69
C ARG A 30 32.11 -36.00 48.11
N LYS A 31 31.86 -35.13 49.08
CA LYS A 31 32.36 -35.20 50.44
C LYS A 31 31.37 -35.77 51.46
N ASN A 32 30.12 -35.25 51.38
CA ASN A 32 29.11 -35.47 52.43
C ASN A 32 27.83 -36.13 51.90
N GLY A 33 27.79 -36.59 50.66
CA GLY A 33 26.61 -37.27 50.14
C GLY A 33 26.33 -38.58 50.85
N ALA A 34 25.07 -38.80 51.21
CA ALA A 34 24.62 -39.96 51.96
C ALA A 34 25.07 -41.28 51.29
N MET A 35 24.90 -41.38 49.97
CA MET A 35 25.36 -42.58 49.20
C MET A 35 26.90 -42.71 49.19
N THR A 36 27.60 -41.59 49.07
CA THR A 36 29.03 -41.50 49.07
C THR A 36 29.59 -41.98 50.40
N ILE A 37 29.00 -41.59 51.54
CA ILE A 37 29.36 -42.03 52.89
C ILE A 37 29.04 -43.53 53.09
N ALA A 38 27.86 -43.97 52.64
CA ALA A 38 27.49 -45.38 52.74
C ALA A 38 28.47 -46.30 51.96
N MET A 39 28.88 -45.92 50.76
CA MET A 39 29.82 -46.57 49.90
C MET A 39 31.23 -46.60 50.56
N LYS A 40 31.68 -45.57 51.28
CA LYS A 40 32.94 -45.51 51.98
C LYS A 40 32.94 -46.46 53.19
N LYS A 41 31.85 -46.60 53.94
CA LYS A 41 31.72 -47.51 55.09
C LYS A 41 31.79 -49.01 54.70
N LEU A 42 31.60 -49.30 53.39
CA LEU A 42 31.78 -50.69 52.93
C LEU A 42 33.22 -51.20 53.08
N LYS A 43 34.22 -50.31 53.21
CA LYS A 43 35.64 -50.72 53.41
C LYS A 43 35.87 -51.36 54.72
N ASP A 44 35.05 -51.14 55.73
CA ASP A 44 35.20 -51.61 57.11
C ASP A 44 34.49 -52.95 57.31
N LEU A 45 33.93 -53.58 56.28
CA LEU A 45 33.21 -54.84 56.34
C LEU A 45 34.06 -56.03 55.84
N SER A 46 33.73 -57.26 56.33
CA SER A 46 34.36 -58.50 55.85
C SER A 46 34.09 -58.71 54.33
N PRO A 47 35.03 -59.45 53.63
CA PRO A 47 34.92 -59.53 52.14
C PRO A 47 33.60 -60.03 51.61
N ASP A 48 32.95 -60.98 52.22
CA ASP A 48 31.69 -61.57 51.77
C ASP A 48 30.50 -60.63 51.99
N LEU A 49 30.42 -60.02 53.16
CA LEU A 49 29.38 -59.02 53.47
C LEU A 49 29.52 -57.71 52.62
N ARG A 50 30.77 -57.37 52.31
CA ARG A 50 31.09 -56.20 51.46
C ARG A 50 30.54 -56.38 50.06
N LYS A 51 30.70 -57.60 49.46
CA LYS A 51 30.21 -57.87 48.10
C LYS A 51 28.70 -57.79 48.01
N GLN A 52 27.98 -58.39 48.97
CA GLN A 52 26.52 -58.37 49.03
C GLN A 52 25.99 -56.96 49.24
N LYS A 53 26.52 -56.21 50.23
CA LYS A 53 26.06 -54.81 50.47
C LYS A 53 26.44 -53.85 49.38
N ALA A 54 27.57 -54.10 48.68
CA ALA A 54 27.94 -53.27 47.53
C ALA A 54 26.96 -53.44 46.34
N GLN A 55 26.52 -54.69 46.10
CA GLN A 55 25.51 -54.95 45.06
C GLN A 55 24.15 -54.31 45.42
N GLU A 56 23.70 -54.39 46.62
CA GLU A 56 22.46 -53.81 47.12
C GLU A 56 22.50 -52.28 47.04
N LEU A 57 23.60 -51.63 47.50
CA LEU A 57 23.76 -50.18 47.41
C LEU A 57 23.90 -49.70 45.99
N ASN A 58 24.54 -50.43 45.07
CA ASN A 58 24.61 -50.07 43.68
C ASN A 58 23.23 -50.11 42.99
N LYS A 59 22.40 -51.12 43.30
CA LYS A 59 21.04 -51.20 42.80
C LYS A 59 20.21 -50.03 43.26
N ILE A 60 20.23 -49.70 44.55
CA ILE A 60 19.53 -48.54 45.12
C ILE A 60 20.05 -47.24 44.53
N LYS A 61 21.36 -47.13 44.33
CA LYS A 61 21.94 -45.93 43.64
C LYS A 61 21.39 -45.74 42.25
N GLN A 62 21.31 -46.82 41.48
CA GLN A 62 20.83 -46.79 40.11
C GLN A 62 19.33 -46.39 40.05
N GLU A 63 18.51 -46.97 40.92
CA GLU A 63 17.07 -46.62 41.04
C GLU A 63 16.84 -45.15 41.43
N LEU A 64 17.69 -44.58 42.31
CA LEU A 64 17.60 -43.16 42.68
C LEU A 64 18.07 -42.22 41.58
N ILE A 65 19.11 -42.62 40.82
CA ILE A 65 19.57 -41.82 39.66
C ILE A 65 18.49 -41.77 38.57
N GLU A 66 17.89 -42.93 38.25
CA GLU A 66 16.81 -42.99 37.26
C GLU A 66 15.60 -42.09 37.65
N GLN A 67 15.22 -42.11 38.94
CA GLN A 67 14.15 -41.25 39.44
C GLN A 67 14.48 -39.76 39.35
N LEU A 68 15.74 -39.37 39.64
CA LEU A 68 16.20 -37.99 39.51
C LEU A 68 16.23 -37.53 38.04
N GLU A 69 16.70 -38.39 37.13
CA GLU A 69 16.73 -38.06 35.70
C GLU A 69 15.35 -37.97 35.10
N GLN A 70 14.42 -38.87 35.46
CA GLN A 70 13.04 -38.76 35.02
C GLN A 70 12.40 -37.46 35.47
N LEU A 71 12.52 -37.12 36.75
CA LEU A 71 11.92 -35.89 37.30
C LEU A 71 12.59 -34.64 36.75
N LYS A 72 13.90 -34.70 36.47
CA LYS A 72 14.62 -33.61 35.80
C LYS A 72 14.07 -33.35 34.40
N ASN A 73 13.90 -34.41 33.61
CA ASN A 73 13.31 -34.31 32.27
C ASN A 73 11.85 -33.76 32.31
N GLU A 74 11.06 -34.18 33.29
CA GLU A 74 9.69 -33.66 33.48
C GLU A 74 9.69 -32.18 33.87
N LEU A 75 10.64 -31.72 34.67
CA LEU A 75 10.75 -30.32 35.10
C LEU A 75 11.44 -29.41 34.07
N GLU A 76 12.35 -29.98 33.25
CA GLU A 76 12.99 -29.24 32.13
C GLU A 76 12.11 -29.15 30.89
N THR A 77 11.15 -30.09 30.70
CA THR A 77 10.19 -30.05 29.62
C THR A 77 8.91 -29.39 30.12
N PRO A 78 8.65 -28.09 29.86
CA PRO A 78 7.39 -27.48 30.25
C PRO A 78 6.26 -28.25 29.58
N SER A 79 5.33 -28.77 30.35
CA SER A 79 4.14 -29.39 29.76
C SER A 79 3.46 -28.34 28.87
N GLY A 80 3.02 -28.73 27.67
CA GLY A 80 2.33 -27.82 26.74
C GLY A 80 1.20 -27.04 27.41
N ALA A 81 0.60 -27.56 28.47
CA ALA A 81 -0.40 -26.90 29.28
C ALA A 81 0.16 -25.73 30.13
N ILE A 82 1.43 -25.79 30.59
CA ILE A 82 2.07 -24.68 31.31
C ILE A 82 2.50 -23.60 30.35
N LEU A 83 3.06 -23.95 29.18
CA LEU A 83 3.37 -23.03 28.09
C LEU A 83 2.10 -22.35 27.57
N ALA A 84 1.02 -23.10 27.36
CA ALA A 84 -0.26 -22.54 26.91
C ALA A 84 -0.88 -21.57 27.93
N LYS A 85 -0.61 -21.73 29.22
CA LYS A 85 -1.09 -20.77 30.25
C LYS A 85 -0.17 -19.57 30.40
N SER A 86 1.15 -19.71 30.28
CA SER A 86 2.11 -18.59 30.41
C SER A 86 2.10 -17.68 29.19
N ASP A 87 1.89 -18.25 28.00
CA ASP A 87 1.92 -17.54 26.72
C ASP A 87 0.52 -17.40 26.10
N SER A 88 -0.56 -17.61 26.88
CA SER A 88 -1.90 -17.38 26.39
C SER A 88 -2.09 -15.89 26.07
N ILE A 89 -2.16 -15.59 24.79
CA ILE A 89 -2.59 -14.28 24.31
C ILE A 89 -4.10 -14.25 24.34
N ASP A 90 -4.66 -13.36 25.15
CA ASP A 90 -6.10 -13.12 25.10
C ASP A 90 -6.44 -12.39 23.79
N VAL A 91 -6.94 -13.14 22.82
CA VAL A 91 -7.35 -12.62 21.51
C VAL A 91 -8.63 -11.76 21.58
N THR A 92 -9.30 -11.71 22.73
CA THR A 92 -10.48 -10.87 22.96
C THR A 92 -10.11 -9.50 23.55
N LEU A 93 -8.86 -9.31 23.96
CA LEU A 93 -8.38 -8.00 24.38
C LEU A 93 -8.35 -7.07 23.18
N ASP A 94 -9.05 -5.95 23.29
CA ASP A 94 -8.86 -4.80 22.41
C ASP A 94 -7.42 -4.30 22.60
N LEU A 95 -6.54 -4.76 21.72
CA LEU A 95 -5.19 -4.19 21.66
C LEU A 95 -5.32 -2.70 21.38
N PRO A 96 -4.58 -1.83 22.09
CA PRO A 96 -4.57 -0.42 21.80
C PRO A 96 -4.27 -0.29 20.29
N GLN A 97 -5.23 0.24 19.55
CA GLN A 97 -5.05 0.50 18.12
C GLN A 97 -3.84 1.40 17.99
N LYS A 98 -2.72 0.85 17.51
CA LYS A 98 -1.63 1.69 17.07
C LYS A 98 -2.22 2.57 15.97
N GLU A 99 -2.23 3.88 16.18
CA GLU A 99 -2.55 4.82 15.12
C GLU A 99 -1.65 4.48 13.92
N ARG A 100 -2.22 3.85 12.92
CA ARG A 100 -1.53 3.61 11.65
C ARG A 100 -1.73 4.87 10.83
N GLY A 101 -0.63 5.51 10.47
CA GLY A 101 -0.70 6.58 9.49
C GLY A 101 -1.29 6.03 8.18
N HIS A 102 -2.03 6.85 7.47
CA HIS A 102 -2.55 6.55 6.14
C HIS A 102 -2.04 7.57 5.12
N LEU A 103 -2.22 7.25 3.85
CA LEU A 103 -1.85 8.17 2.78
C LEU A 103 -2.81 9.37 2.77
N HIS A 104 -2.30 10.51 2.32
CA HIS A 104 -3.17 11.62 1.95
C HIS A 104 -4.14 11.19 0.84
N LEU A 105 -5.37 11.72 0.84
CA LEU A 105 -6.44 11.35 -0.10
C LEU A 105 -6.02 11.40 -1.58
N ILE A 106 -5.20 12.39 -1.97
CA ILE A 106 -4.76 12.53 -3.37
C ILE A 106 -3.84 11.38 -3.80
N PRO A 107 -2.73 11.05 -3.12
CA PRO A 107 -1.92 9.88 -3.44
C PRO A 107 -2.69 8.56 -3.38
N GLU A 108 -3.62 8.42 -2.46
CA GLU A 108 -4.47 7.23 -2.37
C GLU A 108 -5.38 7.11 -3.60
N PHE A 109 -6.04 8.19 -3.98
CA PHE A 109 -6.88 8.24 -5.18
C PHE A 109 -6.06 7.97 -6.46
N ILE A 110 -4.84 8.54 -6.56
CA ILE A 110 -3.94 8.30 -7.68
C ILE A 110 -3.65 6.80 -7.83
N ARG A 111 -3.30 6.11 -6.74
CA ARG A 111 -3.08 4.66 -6.76
C ARG A 111 -4.33 3.89 -7.21
N HIS A 112 -5.48 4.27 -6.68
CA HIS A 112 -6.74 3.63 -7.08
C HIS A 112 -7.03 3.79 -8.57
N VAL A 113 -6.81 4.99 -9.14
CA VAL A 113 -6.94 5.21 -10.59
C VAL A 113 -5.95 4.35 -11.38
N GLU A 114 -4.68 4.29 -10.95
CA GLU A 114 -3.67 3.45 -11.59
C GLU A 114 -4.06 1.96 -11.57
N GLU A 115 -4.66 1.48 -10.49
CA GLU A 115 -5.17 0.11 -10.38
C GLU A 115 -6.35 -0.16 -11.31
N VAL A 116 -7.32 0.76 -11.37
CA VAL A 116 -8.50 0.65 -12.23
C VAL A 116 -8.08 0.56 -13.70
N PHE A 117 -7.25 1.49 -14.17
CA PHE A 117 -6.76 1.48 -15.54
C PHE A 117 -5.78 0.35 -15.81
N GLY A 118 -4.96 -0.04 -14.83
CA GLY A 118 -4.08 -1.20 -14.92
C GLY A 118 -4.84 -2.50 -15.19
N ARG A 119 -5.99 -2.71 -14.53
CA ARG A 119 -6.88 -3.85 -14.81
C ARG A 119 -7.46 -3.82 -16.24
N MET A 120 -7.61 -2.63 -16.83
CA MET A 120 -8.01 -2.46 -18.21
C MET A 120 -6.82 -2.59 -19.20
N GLY A 121 -5.60 -2.83 -18.68
CA GLY A 121 -4.38 -3.01 -19.47
C GLY A 121 -3.76 -1.70 -19.96
N PHE A 122 -3.99 -0.58 -19.27
CA PHE A 122 -3.29 0.67 -19.53
C PHE A 122 -1.93 0.70 -18.84
N ASP A 123 -0.90 1.16 -19.53
CA ASP A 123 0.39 1.48 -18.94
C ASP A 123 0.31 2.79 -18.15
N VAL A 124 1.21 2.96 -17.18
CA VAL A 124 1.35 4.21 -16.43
C VAL A 124 2.63 4.91 -16.86
N ALA A 125 2.51 6.08 -17.48
CA ALA A 125 3.66 6.87 -17.90
C ALA A 125 3.67 8.24 -17.23
N ARG A 126 4.85 8.68 -16.80
CA ARG A 126 5.09 9.99 -16.18
C ARG A 126 6.09 10.79 -17.00
N GLY A 127 6.01 12.11 -16.89
CA GLY A 127 6.89 13.03 -17.61
C GLY A 127 7.25 14.25 -16.78
N PRO A 128 8.13 15.12 -17.31
CA PRO A 128 8.60 16.31 -16.63
C PRO A 128 7.47 17.34 -16.42
N GLU A 129 7.57 18.09 -15.34
CA GLU A 129 6.65 19.21 -15.04
C GLU A 129 7.02 20.49 -15.80
N ILE A 130 8.32 20.63 -16.14
CA ILE A 130 8.80 21.72 -16.98
C ILE A 130 8.80 21.24 -18.43
N GLU A 131 8.07 21.95 -19.26
CA GLU A 131 7.92 21.66 -20.68
C GLU A 131 8.21 22.91 -21.53
N ASP A 132 8.28 22.72 -22.82
CA ASP A 132 8.35 23.83 -23.78
C ASP A 132 6.99 24.05 -24.47
N GLU A 133 6.81 25.22 -25.08
CA GLU A 133 5.56 25.56 -25.79
C GLU A 133 5.24 24.58 -26.92
N LYS A 134 6.26 24.04 -27.59
CA LYS A 134 6.07 23.08 -28.67
C LYS A 134 5.42 21.80 -28.17
N MET A 135 5.90 21.27 -27.03
CA MET A 135 5.32 20.07 -26.43
C MET A 135 3.96 20.34 -25.80
N ASN A 136 3.81 21.50 -25.12
CA ASN A 136 2.60 21.80 -24.38
C ASN A 136 1.44 22.27 -25.27
N PHE A 137 1.74 22.79 -26.49
CA PHE A 137 0.73 23.38 -27.36
C PHE A 137 0.84 22.96 -28.84
N ASP A 138 1.98 23.19 -29.50
CA ASP A 138 2.07 23.07 -30.98
C ASP A 138 1.79 21.62 -31.43
N LEU A 139 2.39 20.65 -30.79
CA LEU A 139 2.21 19.24 -31.14
C LEU A 139 0.81 18.71 -30.77
N LEU A 140 0.08 19.43 -29.92
CA LEU A 140 -1.29 19.15 -29.52
C LEU A 140 -2.32 19.93 -30.36
N ASN A 141 -1.89 20.47 -31.51
CA ASN A 141 -2.78 21.16 -32.45
C ASN A 141 -3.40 22.47 -31.91
N PHE A 142 -2.79 23.11 -30.90
CA PHE A 142 -3.25 24.43 -30.46
C PHE A 142 -2.83 25.50 -31.43
N PRO A 143 -3.74 26.34 -31.93
CA PRO A 143 -3.41 27.55 -32.72
C PRO A 143 -2.51 28.49 -31.92
N LYS A 144 -1.70 29.31 -32.62
CA LYS A 144 -0.79 30.24 -31.93
C LYS A 144 -1.53 31.31 -31.13
N GLU A 145 -2.71 31.72 -31.61
CA GLU A 145 -3.58 32.73 -31.02
C GLU A 145 -4.57 32.16 -30.00
N HIS A 146 -4.44 30.88 -29.62
CA HIS A 146 -5.37 30.26 -28.69
C HIS A 146 -5.22 30.86 -27.29
N ALA A 147 -6.33 31.18 -26.63
CA ALA A 147 -6.37 31.83 -25.32
C ALA A 147 -5.59 31.04 -24.24
N ALA A 148 -5.61 29.71 -24.27
CA ALA A 148 -4.89 28.87 -23.34
C ALA A 148 -3.35 29.05 -23.36
N ARG A 149 -2.79 29.83 -24.32
CA ARG A 149 -1.37 30.21 -24.37
C ARG A 149 -1.10 31.55 -23.68
N ASP A 150 -2.13 32.22 -23.16
CA ASP A 150 -1.95 33.52 -22.56
C ASP A 150 -1.00 33.46 -21.36
N ALA A 151 -0.14 34.47 -21.29
CA ALA A 151 0.77 34.64 -20.16
C ALA A 151 0.06 34.89 -18.82
N GLN A 152 -1.24 35.27 -18.88
CA GLN A 152 -2.08 35.39 -17.69
C GLN A 152 -2.43 34.05 -17.09
N ASP A 153 -2.54 32.98 -17.90
CA ASP A 153 -2.96 31.65 -17.47
C ASP A 153 -1.77 30.68 -17.26
N ILE A 154 -0.59 30.98 -17.86
CA ILE A 154 0.56 30.08 -17.89
C ILE A 154 1.72 30.60 -17.04
N PHE A 155 2.35 29.72 -16.27
CA PHE A 155 3.61 30.00 -15.59
C PHE A 155 4.79 29.80 -16.53
N TYR A 156 5.20 30.84 -17.24
CA TYR A 156 6.41 30.83 -18.05
C TYR A 156 7.66 30.96 -17.17
N ILE A 157 8.70 30.20 -17.51
CA ILE A 157 9.98 30.20 -16.78
C ILE A 157 10.91 31.21 -17.45
N ASN A 158 11.45 32.15 -16.68
CA ASN A 158 12.41 33.13 -17.17
C ASN A 158 13.81 32.47 -17.35
N ARG A 159 13.93 31.66 -18.40
CA ARG A 159 15.17 31.02 -18.82
C ARG A 159 15.38 31.29 -20.30
N LYS A 160 16.62 31.60 -20.70
CA LYS A 160 16.99 31.68 -22.14
C LYS A 160 16.70 30.33 -22.78
N ALA A 161 15.66 30.31 -23.63
CA ALA A 161 15.34 29.16 -24.47
C ALA A 161 16.02 29.34 -25.85
N PRO A 162 16.35 28.24 -26.56
CA PRO A 162 16.71 28.31 -27.96
C PRO A 162 15.56 28.92 -28.75
N ALA A 163 15.86 29.86 -29.64
CA ALA A 163 14.98 30.59 -30.56
C ALA A 163 13.46 30.20 -30.47
N ASP A 164 12.66 31.15 -30.01
CA ASP A 164 11.17 31.15 -30.03
C ASP A 164 10.42 30.04 -29.25
N ASN A 165 11.10 29.23 -28.49
CA ASN A 165 10.47 28.15 -27.72
C ASN A 165 10.64 28.40 -26.21
N LYS A 166 9.64 28.96 -25.56
CA LYS A 166 9.67 29.30 -24.14
C LYS A 166 9.45 28.05 -23.27
N PHE A 167 10.13 28.00 -22.13
CA PHE A 167 9.83 27.01 -21.10
C PHE A 167 8.70 27.48 -20.19
N LEU A 168 7.91 26.50 -19.73
CA LEU A 168 6.76 26.73 -18.86
C LEU A 168 6.55 25.56 -17.89
N LEU A 169 5.80 25.79 -16.82
CA LEU A 169 5.20 24.70 -16.05
C LEU A 169 3.98 24.20 -16.83
N ARG A 170 3.92 22.89 -17.07
CA ARG A 170 2.87 22.29 -17.91
C ARG A 170 1.46 22.59 -17.37
N ALA A 171 0.57 23.03 -18.27
CA ALA A 171 -0.82 23.35 -17.94
C ALA A 171 -1.74 22.12 -17.93
N HIS A 172 -1.28 21.02 -18.47
CA HIS A 172 -1.95 19.72 -18.55
C HIS A 172 -0.89 18.60 -18.70
N THR A 173 -1.30 17.34 -18.55
CA THR A 173 -0.37 16.21 -18.71
C THR A 173 -0.23 15.71 -20.15
N SER A 174 -0.91 16.31 -21.12
CA SER A 174 -0.88 15.94 -22.55
C SER A 174 0.51 15.93 -23.19
N PRO A 175 1.51 16.74 -22.79
CA PRO A 175 2.88 16.60 -23.28
C PRO A 175 3.45 15.20 -23.08
N VAL A 176 3.03 14.51 -22.02
CA VAL A 176 3.47 13.12 -21.77
C VAL A 176 2.85 12.17 -22.79
N GLN A 177 1.62 12.42 -23.25
CA GLN A 177 1.02 11.67 -24.36
C GLN A 177 1.86 11.79 -25.65
N ILE A 178 2.31 13.00 -25.96
CA ILE A 178 3.20 13.24 -27.12
C ILE A 178 4.52 12.48 -26.98
N ARG A 179 5.13 12.51 -25.79
CA ARG A 179 6.36 11.76 -25.51
C ARG A 179 6.15 10.25 -25.66
N TYR A 180 5.02 9.75 -25.15
CA TYR A 180 4.67 8.33 -25.23
C TYR A 180 4.45 7.90 -26.69
N MET A 181 3.66 8.65 -27.46
CA MET A 181 3.41 8.41 -28.89
C MET A 181 4.69 8.42 -29.73
N LYS A 182 5.67 9.24 -29.39
CA LYS A 182 6.96 9.31 -30.12
C LYS A 182 7.89 8.13 -29.83
N THR A 183 7.70 7.45 -28.72
CA THR A 183 8.57 6.36 -28.27
C THR A 183 7.94 4.98 -28.40
N HIS A 184 6.62 4.90 -28.54
CA HIS A 184 5.87 3.64 -28.64
C HIS A 184 5.15 3.52 -29.97
N LYS A 185 5.14 2.31 -30.52
CA LYS A 185 4.40 2.00 -31.77
C LYS A 185 2.99 1.50 -31.40
N PRO A 186 1.94 1.99 -32.07
CA PRO A 186 0.60 1.44 -31.91
C PRO A 186 0.51 -0.06 -32.24
N PRO A 187 -0.42 -0.85 -31.61
CA PRO A 187 -1.43 -0.36 -30.66
C PRO A 187 -0.87 -0.20 -29.25
N PHE A 188 -1.38 0.78 -28.52
CA PHE A 188 -1.07 0.97 -27.12
C PHE A 188 -2.19 1.72 -26.38
N ARG A 189 -2.16 1.65 -25.06
CA ARG A 189 -2.98 2.44 -24.15
C ARG A 189 -2.18 2.81 -22.92
N ALA A 190 -2.27 4.05 -22.46
CA ALA A 190 -1.54 4.53 -21.30
C ALA A 190 -2.29 5.65 -20.60
N ILE A 191 -2.04 5.79 -19.28
CA ILE A 191 -2.47 6.91 -18.46
C ILE A 191 -1.28 7.75 -18.01
N PHE A 192 -1.52 9.03 -17.79
CA PHE A 192 -0.51 10.06 -17.55
C PHE A 192 -0.88 10.88 -16.31
N PRO A 193 -0.66 10.34 -15.09
CA PRO A 193 -0.88 11.08 -13.87
C PRO A 193 0.19 12.13 -13.64
N GLY A 194 -0.18 13.29 -13.11
CA GLY A 194 0.81 14.29 -12.74
C GLY A 194 0.24 15.62 -12.27
N LYS A 195 1.13 16.44 -11.71
CA LYS A 195 0.81 17.81 -11.33
C LYS A 195 0.79 18.70 -12.57
N VAL A 196 -0.12 19.65 -12.55
CA VAL A 196 -0.28 20.68 -13.59
C VAL A 196 -0.44 22.04 -12.93
N TYR A 197 -0.17 23.10 -13.68
CA TYR A 197 0.00 24.44 -13.14
C TYR A 197 -0.72 25.46 -14.02
N ARG A 198 -1.61 26.27 -13.40
CA ARG A 198 -2.32 27.37 -14.04
C ARG A 198 -2.36 28.56 -13.09
N LYS A 199 -2.30 29.77 -13.62
CA LYS A 199 -2.33 30.98 -12.79
C LYS A 199 -3.70 31.29 -12.19
N ASP A 200 -4.71 30.48 -12.49
CA ASP A 200 -6.03 30.60 -11.91
C ASP A 200 -5.97 30.48 -10.39
N ALA A 201 -6.41 31.51 -9.69
CA ALA A 201 -6.44 31.56 -8.25
C ALA A 201 -7.75 32.18 -7.77
N ASP A 202 -8.84 31.43 -7.81
CA ASP A 202 -10.14 31.83 -7.26
C ASP A 202 -10.60 30.91 -6.12
N ALA A 203 -11.88 30.99 -5.75
CA ALA A 203 -12.44 30.17 -4.68
C ALA A 203 -12.49 28.68 -5.02
N THR A 204 -12.48 28.32 -6.30
CA THR A 204 -12.68 26.95 -6.82
C THR A 204 -11.45 26.39 -7.54
N HIS A 205 -10.41 27.21 -7.77
CA HIS A 205 -9.20 26.82 -8.47
C HIS A 205 -7.96 26.97 -7.60
N SER A 206 -7.03 26.00 -7.74
CA SER A 206 -5.70 26.04 -7.16
C SER A 206 -4.67 26.24 -8.27
N PRO A 207 -3.61 27.05 -8.05
CA PRO A 207 -2.56 27.25 -9.05
C PRO A 207 -1.79 25.98 -9.40
N MET A 208 -1.85 24.97 -8.53
CA MET A 208 -1.35 23.62 -8.77
C MET A 208 -2.45 22.63 -8.42
N PHE A 209 -2.69 21.66 -9.29
CA PHE A 209 -3.61 20.55 -9.04
C PHE A 209 -3.11 19.27 -9.73
N HIS A 210 -3.74 18.15 -9.43
CA HIS A 210 -3.39 16.87 -10.02
C HIS A 210 -4.36 16.53 -11.14
N GLN A 211 -3.82 16.09 -12.26
CA GLN A 211 -4.57 15.69 -13.44
C GLN A 211 -4.21 14.28 -13.86
N PHE A 212 -5.19 13.55 -14.33
CA PHE A 212 -5.05 12.31 -15.08
C PHE A 212 -5.45 12.53 -16.52
N GLU A 213 -4.63 12.08 -17.41
CA GLU A 213 -5.02 11.92 -18.81
C GLU A 213 -4.81 10.47 -19.23
N GLY A 214 -5.51 10.04 -20.26
CA GLY A 214 -5.35 8.74 -20.85
C GLY A 214 -5.44 8.81 -22.35
N LEU A 215 -4.77 7.86 -22.99
CA LEU A 215 -4.68 7.73 -24.43
C LEU A 215 -4.79 6.26 -24.83
N MET A 216 -5.61 5.97 -25.81
CA MET A 216 -5.68 4.64 -26.43
C MET A 216 -5.63 4.78 -27.94
N ILE A 217 -4.66 4.12 -28.57
CA ILE A 217 -4.49 4.10 -30.04
C ILE A 217 -4.56 2.66 -30.54
N GLY A 218 -5.36 2.43 -31.55
CA GLY A 218 -5.54 1.12 -32.20
C GLY A 218 -6.13 1.26 -33.59
N LYS A 219 -6.44 0.14 -34.27
CA LYS A 219 -7.02 0.16 -35.63
C LYS A 219 -8.53 0.43 -35.62
N ASP A 220 -9.24 -0.17 -34.67
CA ASP A 220 -10.70 -0.21 -34.64
C ASP A 220 -11.28 0.51 -33.42
N ILE A 221 -10.59 1.57 -32.98
CA ILE A 221 -11.01 2.36 -31.82
C ILE A 221 -12.10 3.36 -32.23
N THR A 222 -13.22 3.33 -31.54
CA THR A 222 -14.39 4.15 -31.84
C THR A 222 -14.79 5.05 -30.68
N LEU A 223 -15.65 6.03 -30.96
CA LEU A 223 -16.29 6.87 -29.93
C LEU A 223 -17.07 6.01 -28.91
N ALA A 224 -17.67 4.90 -29.35
CA ALA A 224 -18.39 3.99 -28.48
C ALA A 224 -17.44 3.30 -27.47
N ASN A 225 -16.23 2.90 -27.90
CA ASN A 225 -15.22 2.36 -27.02
C ASN A 225 -14.80 3.39 -25.97
N MET A 226 -14.57 4.63 -26.36
CA MET A 226 -14.26 5.74 -25.45
C MET A 226 -15.36 5.90 -24.39
N LYS A 227 -16.62 5.99 -24.82
CA LYS A 227 -17.76 6.13 -23.88
C LYS A 227 -17.84 4.96 -22.91
N ALA A 228 -17.66 3.74 -23.37
CA ALA A 228 -17.66 2.56 -22.50
C ALA A 228 -16.55 2.65 -21.44
N VAL A 229 -15.31 2.94 -21.85
CA VAL A 229 -14.18 3.11 -20.91
C VAL A 229 -14.47 4.22 -19.90
N MET A 230 -15.01 5.38 -20.34
CA MET A 230 -15.34 6.48 -19.44
C MET A 230 -16.42 6.09 -18.42
N ILE A 231 -17.51 5.48 -18.86
CA ILE A 231 -18.60 5.07 -17.98
C ILE A 231 -18.11 4.08 -16.93
N GLU A 232 -17.41 3.01 -17.34
CA GLU A 232 -16.88 2.02 -16.42
C GLU A 232 -15.88 2.61 -15.42
N THR A 233 -14.97 3.46 -15.90
CA THR A 233 -14.00 4.14 -15.04
C THR A 233 -14.69 5.06 -14.03
N MET A 234 -15.66 5.87 -14.46
CA MET A 234 -16.33 6.81 -13.56
C MET A 234 -17.19 6.10 -12.51
N LYS A 235 -17.84 5.00 -12.89
CA LYS A 235 -18.56 4.15 -11.93
C LYS A 235 -17.65 3.56 -10.86
N GLU A 236 -16.50 3.08 -11.26
CA GLU A 236 -15.52 2.51 -10.32
C GLU A 236 -14.88 3.57 -9.41
N LEU A 237 -14.60 4.77 -9.94
CA LEU A 237 -13.91 5.83 -9.21
C LEU A 237 -14.84 6.64 -8.29
N ILE A 238 -16.09 6.84 -8.69
CA ILE A 238 -17.05 7.68 -7.96
C ILE A 238 -18.07 6.81 -7.22
N SER A 239 -19.01 6.21 -7.96
CA SER A 239 -20.05 5.33 -7.44
C SER A 239 -20.71 4.56 -8.59
N GLN A 240 -21.11 3.31 -8.31
CA GLN A 240 -21.87 2.49 -9.27
C GLN A 240 -23.23 3.10 -9.67
N ASP A 241 -23.83 3.89 -8.77
CA ASP A 241 -25.12 4.55 -8.97
C ASP A 241 -25.00 5.97 -9.56
N ALA A 242 -23.78 6.44 -9.87
CA ALA A 242 -23.59 7.78 -10.40
C ALA A 242 -24.22 7.95 -11.78
N GLU A 243 -24.97 9.03 -11.95
CA GLU A 243 -25.57 9.43 -13.23
C GLU A 243 -24.59 10.30 -14.02
N PHE A 244 -24.37 9.94 -15.30
CA PHE A 244 -23.47 10.66 -16.20
C PHE A 244 -24.20 11.11 -17.45
N ARG A 245 -23.79 12.25 -17.99
CA ARG A 245 -24.21 12.71 -19.31
C ARG A 245 -23.01 13.15 -20.13
N PHE A 246 -23.08 12.95 -21.44
CA PHE A 246 -22.10 13.45 -22.40
C PHE A 246 -22.65 14.69 -23.09
N ARG A 247 -21.83 15.73 -23.15
CA ARG A 247 -22.08 16.96 -23.93
C ARG A 247 -21.00 17.10 -24.98
N THR A 248 -21.30 17.80 -26.06
CA THR A 248 -20.27 18.24 -27.01
C THR A 248 -19.38 19.29 -26.37
N GLY A 249 -18.06 19.13 -26.54
CA GLY A 249 -17.04 20.07 -26.09
C GLY A 249 -16.02 20.29 -27.21
N TYR A 250 -15.29 21.38 -27.15
CA TYR A 250 -14.23 21.69 -28.11
C TYR A 250 -12.87 21.67 -27.43
N PHE A 251 -11.99 20.87 -27.98
CA PHE A 251 -10.58 20.82 -27.60
C PHE A 251 -9.71 20.68 -28.86
N PRO A 252 -8.64 21.48 -29.04
CA PRO A 252 -7.84 21.47 -30.26
C PRO A 252 -7.24 20.11 -30.64
N PHE A 253 -7.01 19.24 -29.66
CA PHE A 253 -6.30 17.97 -29.79
C PHE A 253 -7.22 16.75 -30.01
N VAL A 254 -8.56 16.95 -29.98
CA VAL A 254 -9.55 15.88 -30.24
C VAL A 254 -10.69 16.36 -31.12
N GLU A 255 -11.23 15.46 -31.95
CA GLU A 255 -12.41 15.71 -32.80
C GLU A 255 -13.09 14.38 -33.17
N PRO A 256 -14.39 14.13 -32.80
CA PRO A 256 -15.20 15.01 -31.95
C PRO A 256 -14.74 15.03 -30.51
N GLY A 257 -14.88 16.20 -29.86
CA GLY A 257 -14.65 16.40 -28.44
C GLY A 257 -15.96 16.29 -27.65
N LEU A 258 -15.88 15.69 -26.47
CA LEU A 258 -16.99 15.54 -25.53
C LEU A 258 -16.56 15.94 -24.13
N GLU A 259 -17.52 16.37 -23.34
CA GLU A 259 -17.41 16.57 -21.91
C GLU A 259 -18.32 15.60 -21.19
N VAL A 260 -17.87 15.10 -20.05
CA VAL A 260 -18.66 14.21 -19.18
C VAL A 260 -19.00 14.96 -17.92
N ASP A 261 -20.29 15.10 -17.65
CA ASP A 261 -20.80 15.64 -16.40
C ASP A 261 -21.29 14.51 -15.53
N VAL A 262 -21.09 14.65 -14.20
CA VAL A 262 -21.70 13.81 -13.17
C VAL A 262 -22.78 14.61 -12.45
N LYS A 263 -23.86 13.94 -12.08
CA LYS A 263 -24.88 14.51 -11.23
C LYS A 263 -24.37 14.50 -9.79
N TRP A 264 -24.23 15.69 -9.21
CA TRP A 264 -23.75 15.86 -7.84
C TRP A 264 -24.77 16.58 -6.98
N GLU A 265 -25.04 16.06 -5.81
CA GLU A 265 -26.08 16.61 -4.92
C GLU A 265 -25.56 17.70 -3.99
N GLY A 266 -24.27 18.06 -3.97
CA GLY A 266 -23.65 19.15 -3.22
C GLY A 266 -24.30 19.54 -1.88
N GLU A 267 -23.77 20.57 -1.19
CA GLU A 267 -24.36 21.09 0.07
C GLU A 267 -25.80 21.61 -0.05
N LYS A 268 -26.20 22.03 -1.24
CA LYS A 268 -27.59 22.44 -1.50
C LYS A 268 -28.32 21.29 -2.18
N LYS A 269 -29.01 20.49 -1.39
CA LYS A 269 -29.98 19.50 -1.89
C LYS A 269 -31.09 20.19 -2.69
N THR A 270 -30.80 20.50 -3.94
CA THR A 270 -31.85 20.86 -4.90
C THR A 270 -32.46 19.58 -5.42
N LYS A 271 -33.77 19.49 -5.55
CA LYS A 271 -34.49 18.28 -6.03
C LYS A 271 -34.03 17.78 -7.40
N GLU A 272 -33.29 18.57 -8.15
CA GLU A 272 -32.82 18.28 -9.51
C GLU A 272 -31.33 17.91 -9.60
N GLY A 273 -30.55 18.09 -8.50
CA GLY A 273 -29.09 17.93 -8.52
C GLY A 273 -28.39 18.95 -9.45
N THR A 274 -27.09 19.15 -9.24
CA THR A 274 -26.27 20.01 -10.10
C THR A 274 -25.37 19.14 -10.97
N TRP A 275 -25.32 19.39 -12.26
CA TRP A 275 -24.40 18.73 -13.17
C TRP A 275 -23.03 19.39 -13.07
N LEU A 276 -22.02 18.60 -12.76
CA LEU A 276 -20.64 19.05 -12.63
C LEU A 276 -19.77 18.38 -13.69
N GLU A 277 -19.12 19.19 -14.52
CA GLU A 277 -18.13 18.70 -15.48
C GLU A 277 -16.93 18.07 -14.75
N ILE A 278 -16.56 16.85 -15.14
CA ILE A 278 -15.48 16.09 -14.54
C ILE A 278 -14.42 15.60 -15.52
N VAL A 279 -14.78 15.33 -16.79
CA VAL A 279 -13.88 14.78 -17.81
C VAL A 279 -14.04 15.51 -19.13
N GLY A 280 -12.94 15.93 -19.73
CA GLY A 280 -12.87 16.22 -21.16
C GLY A 280 -12.35 15.01 -21.91
N CYS A 281 -12.97 14.63 -23.02
CA CYS A 281 -12.54 13.47 -23.80
C CYS A 281 -12.86 13.65 -25.30
N GLY A 282 -12.31 12.80 -26.15
CA GLY A 282 -12.62 12.83 -27.60
C GLY A 282 -11.73 11.91 -28.42
N MET A 283 -12.05 11.81 -29.69
CA MET A 283 -11.18 11.08 -30.63
C MET A 283 -9.96 11.92 -30.96
N VAL A 284 -8.78 11.32 -30.93
CA VAL A 284 -7.51 12.04 -31.17
C VAL A 284 -7.50 12.69 -32.54
N HIS A 285 -7.23 14.00 -32.58
CA HIS A 285 -7.19 14.74 -33.83
C HIS A 285 -6.11 14.20 -34.77
N PRO A 286 -6.36 14.01 -36.08
CA PRO A 286 -5.39 13.48 -37.03
C PRO A 286 -4.05 14.25 -37.06
N ASN A 287 -4.07 15.55 -36.83
CA ASN A 287 -2.85 16.38 -36.78
C ASN A 287 -1.95 15.96 -35.60
N VAL A 288 -2.52 15.61 -34.45
CA VAL A 288 -1.76 15.16 -33.28
C VAL A 288 -1.05 13.84 -33.58
N LEU A 289 -1.73 12.90 -34.26
CA LEU A 289 -1.11 11.64 -34.71
C LEU A 289 0.03 11.89 -35.69
N LYS A 290 -0.18 12.76 -36.70
CA LYS A 290 0.85 13.18 -37.69
C LYS A 290 2.05 13.81 -37.01
N ASN A 291 1.85 14.69 -36.02
CA ASN A 291 2.91 15.33 -35.25
C ASN A 291 3.77 14.32 -34.44
N CYS A 292 3.22 13.13 -34.21
CA CYS A 292 3.93 12.03 -33.54
C CYS A 292 4.41 10.92 -34.50
N ASN A 293 4.36 11.15 -35.83
CA ASN A 293 4.72 10.16 -36.87
C ASN A 293 3.84 8.91 -36.85
N ILE A 294 2.58 9.04 -36.44
CA ILE A 294 1.57 7.99 -36.50
C ILE A 294 0.64 8.28 -37.68
N ASP A 295 0.49 7.31 -38.58
CA ASP A 295 -0.36 7.41 -39.78
C ASP A 295 -1.85 7.40 -39.39
N PRO A 296 -2.60 8.53 -39.54
CA PRO A 296 -4.00 8.60 -39.14
C PRO A 296 -4.96 7.82 -40.04
N ASP A 297 -4.51 7.38 -41.22
CA ASP A 297 -5.31 6.53 -42.11
C ASP A 297 -5.30 5.08 -41.64
N LYS A 298 -4.32 4.69 -40.84
CA LYS A 298 -4.17 3.34 -40.28
C LYS A 298 -4.54 3.21 -38.82
N TRP A 299 -4.37 4.31 -38.08
CA TRP A 299 -4.51 4.33 -36.63
C TRP A 299 -5.46 5.43 -36.20
N GLN A 300 -6.28 5.10 -35.25
CA GLN A 300 -7.17 6.06 -34.59
C GLN A 300 -7.18 5.77 -33.09
N GLY A 301 -7.72 6.69 -32.31
CA GLY A 301 -7.80 6.49 -30.89
C GLY A 301 -8.57 7.59 -30.19
N PHE A 302 -8.67 7.48 -28.88
CA PHE A 302 -9.27 8.49 -28.06
C PHE A 302 -8.32 8.93 -26.95
N ALA A 303 -8.53 10.16 -26.49
CA ALA A 303 -7.89 10.71 -25.31
C ALA A 303 -8.95 11.24 -24.33
N PHE A 304 -8.61 11.28 -23.07
CA PHE A 304 -9.44 11.84 -22.01
C PHE A 304 -8.58 12.46 -20.92
N GLY A 305 -9.15 13.38 -20.13
CA GLY A 305 -8.49 13.99 -18.99
C GLY A 305 -9.48 14.44 -17.93
N PHE A 306 -9.08 14.28 -16.66
CA PHE A 306 -9.85 14.75 -15.51
C PHE A 306 -8.96 15.24 -14.37
N GLY A 307 -9.47 16.17 -13.57
CA GLY A 307 -8.81 16.64 -12.35
C GLY A 307 -8.99 15.67 -11.20
N ALA A 308 -7.89 15.09 -10.69
CA ALA A 308 -7.93 14.16 -9.58
C ALA A 308 -8.48 14.78 -8.31
N ASP A 309 -8.08 16.03 -8.01
CA ASP A 309 -8.51 16.75 -6.81
C ASP A 309 -10.02 16.98 -6.78
N ARG A 310 -10.62 17.29 -7.94
CA ARG A 310 -12.09 17.44 -8.06
C ARG A 310 -12.81 16.10 -7.85
N MET A 311 -12.23 15.00 -8.35
CA MET A 311 -12.78 13.65 -8.13
C MET A 311 -12.73 13.25 -6.65
N VAL A 312 -11.62 13.53 -5.97
CA VAL A 312 -11.48 13.32 -4.53
C VAL A 312 -12.52 14.14 -3.76
N MET A 313 -12.69 15.41 -4.12
CA MET A 313 -13.69 16.29 -3.52
C MET A 313 -15.11 15.71 -3.65
N ILE A 314 -15.48 15.23 -4.82
CA ILE A 314 -16.80 14.62 -5.07
C ILE A 314 -16.96 13.33 -4.27
N LYS A 315 -15.98 12.44 -4.35
CA LYS A 315 -16.02 11.12 -3.69
C LYS A 315 -16.19 11.23 -2.19
N HIS A 316 -15.48 12.16 -1.56
CA HIS A 316 -15.46 12.35 -0.10
C HIS A 316 -16.39 13.48 0.38
N GLN A 317 -17.19 14.07 -0.52
CA GLN A 317 -18.12 15.17 -0.23
C GLN A 317 -17.43 16.37 0.44
N ILE A 318 -16.18 16.66 0.04
CA ILE A 318 -15.40 17.79 0.55
C ILE A 318 -15.91 19.07 -0.11
N PRO A 319 -16.26 20.13 0.66
CA PRO A 319 -16.92 21.31 0.11
C PRO A 319 -16.00 22.20 -0.74
N SER A 320 -14.69 22.15 -0.52
CA SER A 320 -13.73 22.96 -1.24
C SER A 320 -12.42 22.21 -1.53
N ILE A 321 -11.94 22.31 -2.76
CA ILE A 321 -10.65 21.75 -3.19
C ILE A 321 -9.48 22.32 -2.36
N LYS A 322 -9.63 23.53 -1.83
CA LYS A 322 -8.61 24.19 -1.02
C LYS A 322 -8.34 23.47 0.31
N GLU A 323 -9.27 22.68 0.83
CA GLU A 323 -9.10 21.92 2.05
C GLU A 323 -8.11 20.75 1.90
N LEU A 324 -7.85 20.31 0.66
CA LEU A 324 -6.91 19.24 0.37
C LEU A 324 -5.42 19.64 0.53
N PHE A 325 -5.09 20.93 0.56
CA PHE A 325 -3.69 21.39 0.49
C PHE A 325 -3.08 21.93 1.80
N PRO A 326 -3.83 22.46 2.79
CA PRO A 326 -3.24 23.10 3.97
C PRO A 326 -2.53 22.15 4.93
N GLY A 327 -2.73 20.83 4.82
CA GLY A 327 -2.12 19.84 5.72
C GLY A 327 -2.69 19.90 7.16
N ASP A 328 -3.93 20.37 7.33
CA ASP A 328 -4.60 20.38 8.64
C ASP A 328 -4.87 18.93 9.08
N VAL A 329 -4.17 18.52 10.14
CA VAL A 329 -4.27 17.16 10.68
C VAL A 329 -5.68 16.82 11.15
N ARG A 330 -6.47 17.81 11.61
CA ARG A 330 -7.86 17.62 12.03
C ARG A 330 -8.75 17.25 10.83
N PHE A 331 -8.45 17.82 9.66
CA PHE A 331 -9.11 17.47 8.42
C PHE A 331 -8.66 16.07 7.94
N LEU A 332 -7.35 15.84 7.87
CA LEU A 332 -6.80 14.58 7.34
C LEU A 332 -7.19 13.35 8.18
N ARG A 333 -7.39 13.51 9.49
CA ARG A 333 -7.81 12.41 10.39
C ARG A 333 -9.27 11.97 10.22
N GLN A 334 -10.04 12.64 9.41
CA GLN A 334 -11.45 12.29 9.16
C GLN A 334 -11.60 11.18 8.11
N PHE A 335 -10.54 10.89 7.41
CA PHE A 335 -10.48 9.93 6.30
C PHE A 335 -9.46 8.78 6.59
#